data_233782d6333950f5a0f9dc7beda3c7ee
#
_entry.id   233782d6333950f5a0f9dc7beda3c7ee
#
_cell.length_a   1.000
_cell.length_b   1.000
_cell.length_c   1.000
_cell.angle_alpha   90.00
_cell.angle_beta   90.00
_cell.angle_gamma   90.00
#
_symmetry.space_group_name_H-M   'P 1'
#
loop_
_entity.id
_entity.type
_entity.pdbx_description
1 polymer ?
#
loop_
_entity_poly.entity_id
_entity_poly.type
_entity_poly.pdbx_seq_one_letter_code
_entity_poly.pdbx_strand_id
1 'polypeptide(L)'
;MVAANATPYSPAKGGGLQADRLVLLLLIGIACLRSLAIIATPLEIGVDEAQYWLWSQQFDFGYFTKPPLTSWIIGLSHAVFGHHQWAVRIPAPWLHLATALVLWRAGAWLGGPSAGRLAALLWSTLPAVGLGGFL
;
A
#
# COMPACT_ATOMS: atom_id res chain seq x y z
N MET A 1 -2.62 -54.47 -6.83
CA MET A 1 -1.61 -53.75 -6.09
C MET A 1 -0.99 -52.72 -7.07
N VAL A 2 -1.55 -51.51 -7.15
CA VAL A 2 -1.14 -50.47 -8.09
C VAL A 2 -0.26 -49.50 -7.30
N ALA A 3 1.03 -49.51 -7.57
CA ALA A 3 1.97 -48.56 -6.99
C ALA A 3 1.73 -47.17 -7.64
N ALA A 4 1.17 -46.26 -6.89
CA ALA A 4 1.07 -44.86 -7.28
C ALA A 4 2.47 -44.26 -7.33
N ASN A 5 2.99 -44.09 -8.53
CA ASN A 5 4.25 -43.37 -8.79
C ASN A 5 3.97 -41.85 -8.65
N ALA A 6 3.93 -41.34 -7.43
CA ALA A 6 3.89 -39.94 -7.18
C ALA A 6 5.27 -39.36 -7.49
N THR A 7 5.45 -38.80 -8.67
CA THR A 7 6.63 -37.96 -8.97
C THR A 7 6.65 -36.77 -8.01
N PRO A 8 7.74 -36.55 -7.25
CA PRO A 8 7.82 -35.39 -6.37
C PRO A 8 7.79 -34.13 -7.25
N TYR A 9 6.83 -33.25 -6.97
CA TYR A 9 6.74 -31.94 -7.58
C TYR A 9 8.03 -31.16 -7.30
N SER A 10 8.87 -31.02 -8.31
CA SER A 10 10.05 -30.16 -8.27
C SER A 10 9.65 -28.76 -8.72
N PRO A 11 9.59 -27.77 -7.85
CA PRO A 11 9.30 -26.41 -8.27
C PRO A 11 10.44 -25.90 -9.15
N ALA A 12 10.10 -25.48 -10.37
CA ALA A 12 11.03 -24.82 -11.30
C ALA A 12 11.61 -23.57 -10.62
N LYS A 13 12.84 -23.66 -10.14
CA LYS A 13 13.52 -22.66 -9.28
C LYS A 13 13.78 -21.32 -9.96
N GLY A 14 13.62 -21.17 -11.27
CA GLY A 14 13.90 -19.91 -12.00
C GLY A 14 12.68 -19.03 -12.24
N GLY A 15 11.50 -19.59 -12.51
CA GLY A 15 10.29 -18.82 -12.85
C GLY A 15 9.67 -18.07 -11.67
N GLY A 16 9.86 -18.56 -10.45
CA GLY A 16 9.33 -17.94 -9.24
C GLY A 16 9.95 -16.58 -8.92
N LEU A 17 11.29 -16.49 -8.96
CA LEU A 17 12.02 -15.26 -8.65
C LEU A 17 11.77 -14.14 -9.67
N GLN A 18 11.62 -14.48 -10.95
CA GLN A 18 11.28 -13.50 -11.98
C GLN A 18 9.88 -12.95 -11.79
N ALA A 19 8.90 -13.84 -11.53
CA ALA A 19 7.53 -13.44 -11.24
C ALA A 19 7.45 -12.56 -9.99
N ASP A 20 8.19 -12.87 -8.94
CA ASP A 20 8.24 -12.06 -7.70
C ASP A 20 8.80 -10.65 -7.97
N ARG A 21 9.88 -10.56 -8.75
CA ARG A 21 10.46 -9.27 -9.15
C ARG A 21 9.49 -8.44 -9.98
N LEU A 22 8.81 -9.04 -10.95
CA LEU A 22 7.82 -8.35 -11.77
C LEU A 22 6.66 -7.83 -10.95
N VAL A 23 6.10 -8.64 -10.05
CA VAL A 23 5.02 -8.21 -9.15
C VAL A 23 5.48 -7.07 -8.26
N LEU A 24 6.67 -7.15 -7.66
CA LEU A 24 7.21 -6.09 -6.83
C LEU A 24 7.37 -4.78 -7.62
N LEU A 25 7.92 -4.84 -8.83
CA LEU A 25 8.07 -3.66 -9.69
C LEU A 25 6.71 -3.05 -10.08
N LEU A 26 5.70 -3.89 -10.35
CA LEU A 26 4.33 -3.43 -10.62
C LEU A 26 3.72 -2.72 -9.40
N LEU A 27 3.87 -3.29 -8.20
CA LEU A 27 3.35 -2.68 -6.97
C LEU A 27 4.01 -1.31 -6.68
N ILE A 28 5.33 -1.23 -6.85
CA ILE A 28 6.07 0.04 -6.70
C ILE A 28 5.63 1.02 -7.79
N GLY A 29 5.50 0.58 -9.04
CA GLY A 29 5.04 1.39 -10.15
C GLY A 29 3.64 1.98 -9.90
N ILE A 30 2.71 1.19 -9.35
CA ILE A 30 1.37 1.66 -8.95
C ILE A 30 1.48 2.73 -7.85
N ALA A 31 2.29 2.51 -6.82
CA ALA A 31 2.48 3.49 -5.75
C ALA A 31 3.07 4.81 -6.27
N CYS A 32 4.09 4.74 -7.13
CA CYS A 32 4.68 5.91 -7.78
C CYS A 32 3.68 6.64 -8.67
N LEU A 33 2.93 5.91 -9.50
CA LEU A 33 1.93 6.50 -10.38
C LEU A 33 0.83 7.24 -9.59
N ARG A 34 0.35 6.64 -8.49
CA ARG A 34 -0.62 7.27 -7.60
C ARG A 34 -0.04 8.52 -6.93
N SER A 35 1.20 8.46 -6.46
CA SER A 35 1.88 9.62 -5.88
C SER A 35 2.01 10.76 -6.89
N LEU A 36 2.39 10.46 -8.14
CA LEU A 36 2.45 11.45 -9.22
C LEU A 36 1.07 12.03 -9.53
N ALA A 37 0.03 11.20 -9.57
CA ALA A 37 -1.34 11.64 -9.79
C ALA A 37 -1.82 12.57 -8.66
N ILE A 38 -1.51 12.27 -7.40
CA ILE A 38 -1.82 13.15 -6.26
C ILE A 38 -1.13 14.51 -6.39
N ILE A 39 0.15 14.54 -6.76
CA ILE A 39 0.92 15.77 -6.94
C ILE A 39 0.38 16.60 -8.12
N ALA A 40 -0.02 15.94 -9.21
CA ALA A 40 -0.53 16.59 -10.42
C ALA A 40 -1.99 17.06 -10.32
N THR A 41 -2.74 16.59 -9.32
CA THR A 41 -4.17 16.89 -9.19
C THR A 41 -4.36 18.15 -8.35
N PRO A 42 -5.04 19.18 -8.87
CA PRO A 42 -5.28 20.44 -8.15
C PRO A 42 -6.50 20.37 -7.22
N LEU A 43 -6.73 19.22 -6.58
CA LEU A 43 -7.83 19.05 -5.64
C LEU A 43 -7.47 19.66 -4.29
N GLU A 44 -8.32 20.55 -3.81
CA GLU A 44 -8.24 21.08 -2.45
C GLU A 44 -8.45 19.97 -1.41
N ILE A 45 -7.90 20.18 -0.22
CA ILE A 45 -8.08 19.23 0.88
C ILE A 45 -9.54 19.23 1.35
N GLY A 46 -10.09 18.04 1.57
CA GLY A 46 -11.43 17.88 2.13
C GLY A 46 -11.51 18.28 3.60
N VAL A 47 -12.72 18.39 4.14
CA VAL A 47 -12.95 18.80 5.54
C VAL A 47 -12.25 17.86 6.53
N ASP A 48 -12.35 16.55 6.31
CA ASP A 48 -11.67 15.54 7.15
C ASP A 48 -10.15 15.62 7.05
N GLU A 49 -9.62 15.83 5.84
CA GLU A 49 -8.18 15.99 5.62
C GLU A 49 -7.65 17.27 6.28
N ALA A 50 -8.40 18.37 6.19
CA ALA A 50 -8.07 19.62 6.86
C ALA A 50 -8.04 19.47 8.38
N GLN A 51 -8.95 18.66 8.95
CA GLN A 51 -8.96 18.33 10.37
C GLN A 51 -7.70 17.55 10.78
N TYR A 52 -7.33 16.49 10.01
CA TYR A 52 -6.10 15.75 10.27
C TYR A 52 -4.84 16.60 10.07
N TRP A 53 -4.85 17.49 9.08
CA TRP A 53 -3.79 18.45 8.87
C TRP A 53 -3.63 19.38 10.07
N LEU A 54 -4.72 19.93 10.60
CA LEU A 54 -4.69 20.79 11.79
C LEU A 54 -4.10 20.05 12.99
N TRP A 55 -4.54 18.83 13.23
CA TRP A 55 -4.04 17.99 14.31
C TRP A 55 -2.57 17.60 14.13
N SER A 56 -2.10 17.48 12.90
CA SER A 56 -0.70 17.17 12.61
C SER A 56 0.27 18.30 13.00
N GLN A 57 -0.23 19.51 13.23
CA GLN A 57 0.58 20.66 13.68
C GLN A 57 0.96 20.56 15.16
N GLN A 58 0.24 19.76 15.94
CA GLN A 58 0.51 19.54 17.36
C GLN A 58 0.59 18.04 17.64
N PHE A 59 1.75 17.60 18.09
CA PHE A 59 1.98 16.19 18.39
C PHE A 59 1.33 15.84 19.73
N ASP A 60 0.22 15.07 19.67
CA ASP A 60 -0.49 14.58 20.85
C ASP A 60 -0.79 13.09 20.74
N PHE A 61 -0.97 12.39 21.87
CA PHE A 61 -1.27 10.95 21.91
C PHE A 61 -2.75 10.65 21.68
N GLY A 62 -3.60 11.63 21.51
CA GLY A 62 -5.01 11.49 21.19
C GLY A 62 -5.64 12.81 20.81
N TYR A 63 -6.55 12.75 19.84
CA TYR A 63 -7.34 13.89 19.41
C TYR A 63 -8.80 13.63 19.72
N PHE A 64 -9.61 14.69 19.85
CA PHE A 64 -10.96 14.66 20.39
C PHE A 64 -11.86 13.54 19.83
N THR A 65 -11.74 13.19 18.55
CA THR A 65 -12.63 12.21 17.91
C THR A 65 -11.94 11.06 17.20
N LYS A 66 -10.62 11.11 17.02
CA LYS A 66 -9.90 10.15 16.15
C LYS A 66 -8.53 9.75 16.71
N PRO A 67 -8.04 8.54 16.35
CA PRO A 67 -6.71 8.07 16.76
C PRO A 67 -5.59 8.96 16.19
N PRO A 68 -4.45 9.05 16.88
CA PRO A 68 -3.38 10.00 16.52
C PRO A 68 -2.54 9.59 15.32
N LEU A 69 -2.52 8.30 14.94
CA LEU A 69 -1.60 7.74 13.95
C LEU A 69 -1.65 8.48 12.59
N THR A 70 -2.86 8.78 12.10
CA THR A 70 -3.02 9.49 10.82
C THR A 70 -2.40 10.88 10.87
N SER A 71 -2.65 11.63 11.95
CA SER A 71 -2.08 12.98 12.16
C SER A 71 -0.56 12.93 12.29
N TRP A 72 0.00 11.92 12.95
CA TRP A 72 1.44 11.74 13.05
C TRP A 72 2.09 11.46 11.69
N ILE A 73 1.48 10.59 10.87
CA ILE A 73 1.96 10.28 9.52
C ILE A 73 1.91 11.52 8.63
N ILE A 74 0.83 12.31 8.71
CA ILE A 74 0.71 13.58 7.99
C ILE A 74 1.76 14.58 8.48
N GLY A 75 1.95 14.71 9.79
CA GLY A 75 2.98 15.58 10.37
C GLY A 75 4.38 15.21 9.88
N LEU A 76 4.71 13.93 9.84
CA LEU A 76 5.98 13.43 9.27
C LEU A 76 6.10 13.77 7.78
N SER A 77 5.02 13.61 7.01
CA SER A 77 4.99 13.96 5.59
C SER A 77 5.26 15.44 5.38
N HIS A 78 4.65 16.32 6.19
CA HIS A 78 4.91 17.77 6.15
C HIS A 78 6.33 18.14 6.55
N ALA A 79 6.92 17.43 7.51
CA ALA A 79 8.31 17.63 7.90
C ALA A 79 9.29 17.33 6.74
N VAL A 80 8.94 16.38 5.86
CA VAL A 80 9.78 15.97 4.73
C VAL A 80 9.51 16.81 3.47
N PHE A 81 8.23 17.05 3.15
CA PHE A 81 7.80 17.63 1.88
C PHE A 81 7.34 19.10 1.98
N GLY A 82 7.28 19.65 3.21
CA GLY A 82 6.71 20.97 3.44
C GLY A 82 5.17 20.98 3.49
N HIS A 83 4.60 22.16 3.74
CA HIS A 83 3.16 22.36 3.93
C HIS A 83 2.40 22.47 2.61
N HIS A 84 2.47 21.42 1.78
CA HIS A 84 1.71 21.32 0.54
C HIS A 84 0.44 20.49 0.75
N GLN A 85 -0.64 20.85 0.05
CA GLN A 85 -1.92 20.09 0.12
C GLN A 85 -1.75 18.62 -0.27
N TRP A 86 -0.96 18.33 -1.31
CA TRP A 86 -0.66 16.97 -1.73
C TRP A 86 0.14 16.16 -0.68
N ALA A 87 0.90 16.82 0.20
CA ALA A 87 1.69 16.16 1.24
C ALA A 87 0.80 15.47 2.29
N VAL A 88 -0.45 15.89 2.44
CA VAL A 88 -1.44 15.21 3.29
C VAL A 88 -1.74 13.81 2.76
N ARG A 89 -1.80 13.64 1.43
CA ARG A 89 -2.22 12.41 0.75
C ARG A 89 -1.07 11.48 0.36
N ILE A 90 0.15 11.99 0.21
CA ILE A 90 1.33 11.20 -0.21
C ILE A 90 1.58 9.94 0.63
N PRO A 91 1.35 9.90 1.93
CA PRO A 91 1.53 8.66 2.70
C PRO A 91 0.62 7.51 2.26
N ALA A 92 -0.59 7.79 1.75
CA ALA A 92 -1.58 6.76 1.44
C ALA A 92 -1.11 5.72 0.41
N PRO A 93 -0.57 6.06 -0.79
CA PRO A 93 -0.04 5.07 -1.74
C PRO A 93 1.03 4.15 -1.14
N TRP A 94 1.89 4.67 -0.27
CA TRP A 94 2.97 3.91 0.35
C TRP A 94 2.47 3.01 1.47
N LEU A 95 1.46 3.41 2.23
CA LEU A 95 0.77 2.55 3.19
C LEU A 95 0.01 1.42 2.47
N HIS A 96 -0.61 1.71 1.33
CA HIS A 96 -1.24 0.68 0.49
C HIS A 96 -0.22 -0.31 -0.07
N LEU A 97 0.97 0.15 -0.47
CA LEU A 97 2.08 -0.72 -0.87
C LEU A 97 2.53 -1.60 0.31
N ALA A 98 2.71 -1.03 1.50
CA ALA A 98 3.07 -1.81 2.69
C ALA A 98 2.03 -2.89 3.01
N THR A 99 0.74 -2.55 2.93
CA THR A 99 -0.36 -3.51 3.10
C THR A 99 -0.31 -4.61 2.03
N ALA A 100 -0.06 -4.27 0.77
CA ALA A 100 0.09 -5.25 -0.31
C ALA A 100 1.24 -6.24 -0.03
N LEU A 101 2.37 -5.77 0.51
CA LEU A 101 3.50 -6.63 0.88
C LEU A 101 3.19 -7.56 2.06
N VAL A 102 2.43 -7.07 3.04
CA VAL A 102 1.93 -7.90 4.15
C VAL A 102 0.99 -8.99 3.63
N LEU A 103 0.04 -8.62 2.76
CA LEU A 103 -0.89 -9.56 2.13
C LEU A 103 -0.16 -10.57 1.23
N TRP A 104 0.89 -10.16 0.55
CA TRP A 104 1.75 -11.08 -0.21
C TRP A 104 2.33 -12.15 0.69
N ARG A 105 2.93 -11.74 1.81
CA ARG A 105 3.54 -12.69 2.78
C ARG A 105 2.49 -13.61 3.39
N ALA A 106 1.37 -13.07 3.83
CA ALA A 106 0.29 -13.85 4.42
C ALA A 106 -0.32 -14.84 3.40
N GLY A 107 -0.62 -14.38 2.18
CA GLY A 107 -1.14 -15.23 1.11
C GLY A 107 -0.16 -16.33 0.67
N ALA A 108 1.14 -16.02 0.64
CA ALA A 108 2.17 -17.00 0.33
C ALA A 108 2.31 -18.06 1.43
N TRP A 109 2.13 -17.68 2.68
CA TRP A 109 2.14 -18.62 3.81
C TRP A 109 0.91 -19.54 3.81
N LEU A 110 -0.28 -19.02 3.46
CA LEU A 110 -1.55 -19.76 3.49
C LEU A 110 -1.77 -20.64 2.25
N GLY A 111 -1.43 -20.15 1.07
CA GLY A 111 -1.78 -20.79 -0.21
C GLY A 111 -0.62 -20.88 -1.22
N GLY A 112 0.62 -20.65 -0.75
CA GLY A 112 1.82 -20.74 -1.58
C GLY A 112 2.13 -19.46 -2.38
N PRO A 113 3.28 -19.42 -3.11
CA PRO A 113 3.80 -18.20 -3.74
C PRO A 113 2.84 -17.53 -4.71
N SER A 114 2.05 -18.29 -5.45
CA SER A 114 1.07 -17.76 -6.41
C SER A 114 -0.10 -17.06 -5.71
N ALA A 115 -0.60 -17.61 -4.60
CA ALA A 115 -1.65 -17.00 -3.79
C ALA A 115 -1.19 -15.67 -3.19
N GLY A 116 0.07 -15.60 -2.72
CA GLY A 116 0.64 -14.36 -2.23
C GLY A 116 0.71 -13.26 -3.28
N ARG A 117 1.23 -13.57 -4.48
CA ARG A 117 1.26 -12.61 -5.60
C ARG A 117 -0.14 -12.11 -5.96
N LEU A 118 -1.09 -13.03 -6.06
CA LEU A 118 -2.47 -12.69 -6.39
C LEU A 118 -3.10 -11.78 -5.32
N ALA A 119 -2.91 -12.08 -4.05
CA ALA A 119 -3.43 -11.26 -2.94
C ALA A 119 -2.90 -9.82 -2.99
N ALA A 120 -1.60 -9.65 -3.24
CA ALA A 120 -0.99 -8.33 -3.35
C ALA A 120 -1.50 -7.53 -4.56
N LEU A 121 -1.63 -8.19 -5.72
CA LEU A 121 -2.14 -7.55 -6.93
C LEU A 121 -3.60 -7.18 -6.80
N LEU A 122 -4.44 -8.09 -6.30
CA LEU A 122 -5.86 -7.81 -6.06
C LEU A 122 -6.05 -6.62 -5.13
N TRP A 123 -5.33 -6.57 -4.00
CA TRP A 123 -5.37 -5.42 -3.10
C TRP A 123 -5.04 -4.11 -3.82
N SER A 124 -3.94 -4.10 -4.56
CA SER A 124 -3.45 -2.89 -5.23
C SER A 124 -4.34 -2.41 -6.37
N THR A 125 -5.14 -3.30 -6.97
CA THR A 125 -6.04 -2.98 -8.09
C THR A 125 -7.49 -2.75 -7.68
N LEU A 126 -7.85 -2.97 -6.41
CA LEU A 126 -9.21 -2.69 -5.92
C LEU A 126 -9.56 -1.20 -6.12
N PRO A 127 -10.72 -0.88 -6.74
CA PRO A 127 -11.16 0.50 -6.94
C PRO A 127 -11.27 1.29 -5.62
N ALA A 128 -11.73 0.66 -4.54
CA ALA A 128 -11.81 1.28 -3.22
C ALA A 128 -10.44 1.72 -2.69
N VAL A 129 -9.39 0.92 -2.92
CA VAL A 129 -8.01 1.25 -2.54
C VAL A 129 -7.44 2.35 -3.46
N GLY A 130 -7.84 2.35 -4.73
CA GLY A 130 -7.47 3.39 -5.69
C GLY A 130 -8.06 4.74 -5.34
N LEU A 131 -9.36 4.79 -5.08
CA LEU A 131 -10.09 6.00 -4.77
C LEU A 131 -9.82 6.52 -3.34
N GLY A 132 -9.69 5.62 -2.35
CA GLY A 132 -9.41 6.00 -0.97
C GLY A 132 -8.06 6.67 -0.73
N GLY A 133 -7.17 6.69 -1.72
CA GLY A 133 -5.93 7.47 -1.70
C GLY A 133 -6.07 8.86 -2.34
N PHE A 134 -7.23 9.17 -2.93
CA PHE A 134 -7.54 10.47 -3.56
C PHE A 134 -8.57 11.30 -2.78
N LEU A 135 -9.33 10.65 -1.91
CA LEU A 135 -10.37 11.23 -1.06
C LEU A 135 -9.93 11.27 0.39
#